data_9b401ae1a799f2cb5b08030c142e9a47
#
_entry.id   9b401ae1a799f2cb5b08030c142e9a47
#
_cell.length_a   1.000
_cell.length_b   1.000
_cell.length_c   1.000
_cell.angle_alpha   90.00
_cell.angle_beta   90.00
_cell.angle_gamma   90.00
#
_symmetry.space_group_name_H-M   'P 1'
#
loop_
_entity.id
_entity.type
_entity.pdbx_description
1 polymer ?
#
loop_
_entity_poly.entity_id
_entity_poly.type
_entity_poly.pdbx_seq_one_letter_code
_entity_poly.pdbx_strand_id
1 'polypeptide(L)'
;MKITLAQLNPVVGDVRGNLAKVVATLAQEHRTSDLVVFSELFLVGYPPRDLLEKPALIGQVQEALEHLVDLSARYPATGILVGAPQPTGRDTGKGLCNCAVLIHQGQVRLRQAKSLLPTYDVFDETRHFDPAGEVAVVPFKNEILGISICEDAWYDPELWFRRLYPLDPIQVQAHKGATVLINISASPFQVGKEELRHRLFQSHALKYRVPLVYVNQVGGNDELIFDGRSLALDPAGEASAALPGFREAVVTVDLAQPGAPGLYLPQEKIVTVHEALILGLRDYLRKCGFKQAVVGLSGGVDSAVTCCLAAAALGRENVMGVLMPSLYTSRDSIEDSLILARNLGVATRLIPITPIYQSYLEALQGPLNLGEIELTLENIQARIRGNILMAISNKEGYMVLSTGNKSELAVGYCTLYGDMSGGLGVLADVPKTMVYELAEYLNRDREIIPAQIIRKAPSAELRPDQTDQDTLPPYDLLDRIMNYYLTEGCAYGDIVKLGFDPETVQWVIRTIDKNEYKRRQAAPGLKITSKAFGMGRRIPIAAQFDL
;
A
#
# COMPACT_ATOMS: atom_id res chain seq x y z
N MET A 1 -16.05 -4.77 -30.09
CA MET A 1 -16.74 -4.57 -28.80
C MET A 1 -16.12 -3.41 -28.04
N LYS A 2 -16.95 -2.54 -27.44
CA LYS A 2 -16.49 -1.40 -26.61
C LYS A 2 -16.57 -1.75 -25.14
N ILE A 3 -15.47 -1.62 -24.42
CA ILE A 3 -15.39 -1.91 -22.99
C ILE A 3 -14.97 -0.66 -22.23
N THR A 4 -15.69 -0.36 -21.15
CA THR A 4 -15.31 0.69 -20.20
C THR A 4 -14.52 0.09 -19.05
N LEU A 5 -13.31 0.59 -18.84
CA LEU A 5 -12.46 0.30 -17.69
C LEU A 5 -12.80 1.30 -16.58
N ALA A 6 -13.41 0.84 -15.50
CA ALA A 6 -13.80 1.66 -14.35
C ALA A 6 -12.76 1.48 -13.22
N GLN A 7 -11.66 2.20 -13.31
CA GLN A 7 -10.62 2.27 -12.28
C GLN A 7 -11.05 3.23 -11.17
N LEU A 8 -11.70 2.69 -10.15
CA LEU A 8 -12.29 3.47 -9.07
C LEU A 8 -11.74 3.07 -7.70
N ASN A 9 -12.00 3.91 -6.69
CA ASN A 9 -11.53 3.77 -5.32
C ASN A 9 -12.70 3.31 -4.40
N PRO A 10 -12.93 2.00 -4.25
CA PRO A 10 -13.96 1.52 -3.33
C PRO A 10 -13.55 1.72 -1.88
N VAL A 11 -14.52 1.85 -0.99
CA VAL A 11 -14.32 1.90 0.45
C VAL A 11 -14.67 0.54 1.04
N VAL A 12 -13.77 -0.03 1.84
CA VAL A 12 -13.99 -1.33 2.46
C VAL A 12 -15.19 -1.27 3.42
N GLY A 13 -16.15 -2.20 3.22
CA GLY A 13 -17.38 -2.29 4.01
C GLY A 13 -18.51 -1.33 3.61
N ASP A 14 -18.26 -0.33 2.75
CA ASP A 14 -19.28 0.61 2.29
C ASP A 14 -19.98 0.12 1.01
N VAL A 15 -20.77 -0.94 1.13
CA VAL A 15 -21.49 -1.53 -0.02
C VAL A 15 -22.39 -0.50 -0.72
N ARG A 16 -23.05 0.38 0.02
CA ARG A 16 -23.96 1.40 -0.54
C ARG A 16 -23.21 2.46 -1.33
N GLY A 17 -22.10 2.98 -0.79
CA GLY A 17 -21.27 3.97 -1.49
C GLY A 17 -20.60 3.37 -2.72
N ASN A 18 -20.12 2.13 -2.64
CA ASN A 18 -19.53 1.43 -3.79
C ASN A 18 -20.58 1.12 -4.87
N LEU A 19 -21.80 0.70 -4.51
CA LEU A 19 -22.91 0.55 -5.43
C LEU A 19 -23.26 1.87 -6.12
N ALA A 20 -23.30 2.98 -5.38
CA ALA A 20 -23.58 4.30 -5.95
C ALA A 20 -22.54 4.69 -7.03
N LYS A 21 -21.27 4.32 -6.86
CA LYS A 21 -20.24 4.51 -7.89
C LYS A 21 -20.53 3.67 -9.15
N VAL A 22 -20.96 2.41 -8.99
CA VAL A 22 -21.37 1.56 -10.13
C VAL A 22 -22.52 2.19 -10.89
N VAL A 23 -23.56 2.62 -10.18
CA VAL A 23 -24.75 3.25 -10.78
C VAL A 23 -24.40 4.54 -11.53
N ALA A 24 -23.55 5.39 -10.92
CA ALA A 24 -23.12 6.64 -11.55
C ALA A 24 -22.30 6.40 -12.83
N THR A 25 -21.38 5.42 -12.80
CA THR A 25 -20.58 5.05 -13.98
C THR A 25 -21.45 4.52 -15.10
N LEU A 26 -22.41 3.64 -14.79
CA LEU A 26 -23.36 3.12 -15.79
C LEU A 26 -24.20 4.22 -16.40
N ALA A 27 -24.70 5.17 -15.60
CA ALA A 27 -25.50 6.27 -16.10
C ALA A 27 -24.72 7.15 -17.09
N GLN A 28 -23.41 7.25 -16.95
CA GLN A 28 -22.55 8.01 -17.85
C GLN A 28 -22.18 7.22 -19.11
N GLU A 29 -21.85 5.92 -18.97
CA GLU A 29 -21.20 5.14 -20.01
C GLU A 29 -22.14 4.21 -20.82
N HIS A 30 -23.40 3.99 -20.39
CA HIS A 30 -24.32 3.02 -21.02
C HIS A 30 -24.58 3.25 -22.50
N ARG A 31 -24.35 4.46 -23.04
CA ARG A 31 -24.57 4.77 -24.46
C ARG A 31 -23.34 4.51 -25.33
N THR A 32 -22.16 4.46 -24.72
CA THR A 32 -20.88 4.38 -25.41
C THR A 32 -20.22 3.02 -25.24
N SER A 33 -20.67 2.23 -24.25
CA SER A 33 -20.04 0.98 -23.83
C SER A 33 -20.94 -0.24 -24.02
N ASP A 34 -20.37 -1.32 -24.50
CA ASP A 34 -21.00 -2.64 -24.51
C ASP A 34 -20.91 -3.34 -23.16
N LEU A 35 -19.82 -3.12 -22.41
CA LEU A 35 -19.55 -3.72 -21.11
C LEU A 35 -18.79 -2.73 -20.22
N VAL A 36 -19.29 -2.47 -19.01
CA VAL A 36 -18.59 -1.69 -17.99
C VAL A 36 -17.98 -2.67 -16.99
N VAL A 37 -16.65 -2.57 -16.78
CA VAL A 37 -15.88 -3.50 -15.97
C VAL A 37 -15.35 -2.79 -14.74
N PHE A 38 -15.68 -3.31 -13.55
CA PHE A 38 -15.21 -2.87 -12.25
C PHE A 38 -14.17 -3.85 -11.68
N SER A 39 -13.42 -3.43 -10.67
CA SER A 39 -12.35 -4.21 -10.07
C SER A 39 -12.85 -5.39 -9.22
N GLU A 40 -11.92 -6.23 -8.78
CA GLU A 40 -12.12 -7.34 -7.84
C GLU A 40 -12.76 -6.86 -6.54
N LEU A 41 -13.75 -7.64 -6.01
CA LEU A 41 -14.47 -7.36 -4.77
C LEU A 41 -14.99 -5.90 -4.65
N PHE A 42 -15.27 -5.25 -5.76
CA PHE A 42 -15.59 -3.82 -5.81
C PHE A 42 -16.73 -3.43 -4.86
N LEU A 43 -17.79 -4.25 -4.76
CA LEU A 43 -18.94 -3.92 -3.92
C LEU A 43 -18.62 -3.85 -2.42
N VAL A 44 -17.65 -4.64 -1.95
CA VAL A 44 -17.22 -4.62 -0.53
C VAL A 44 -15.91 -3.88 -0.30
N GLY A 45 -15.15 -3.57 -1.38
CA GLY A 45 -13.76 -3.09 -1.30
C GLY A 45 -12.78 -4.18 -0.91
N TYR A 46 -11.48 -4.03 -1.26
CA TYR A 46 -10.43 -4.99 -0.98
C TYR A 46 -9.35 -4.39 -0.06
N PRO A 47 -8.87 -5.12 0.97
CA PRO A 47 -9.28 -6.44 1.41
C PRO A 47 -10.39 -6.35 2.50
N PRO A 48 -11.50 -7.07 2.34
CA PRO A 48 -12.59 -7.03 3.31
C PRO A 48 -12.29 -7.79 4.61
N ARG A 49 -11.33 -8.71 4.62
CA ARG A 49 -10.90 -9.51 5.78
C ARG A 49 -12.07 -10.10 6.56
N ASP A 50 -12.01 -10.12 7.90
CA ASP A 50 -13.04 -10.72 8.79
C ASP A 50 -14.40 -9.97 8.75
N LEU A 51 -14.53 -8.88 7.98
CA LEU A 51 -15.85 -8.32 7.69
C LEU A 51 -16.74 -9.30 6.91
N LEU A 52 -16.14 -10.22 6.16
CA LEU A 52 -16.84 -11.29 5.44
C LEU A 52 -17.56 -12.28 6.38
N GLU A 53 -17.16 -12.38 7.64
CA GLU A 53 -17.83 -13.19 8.66
C GLU A 53 -19.13 -12.56 9.17
N LYS A 54 -19.45 -11.32 8.75
CA LYS A 54 -20.69 -10.63 9.12
C LYS A 54 -21.82 -10.93 8.15
N PRO A 55 -22.87 -11.69 8.53
CA PRO A 55 -23.99 -12.01 7.63
C PRO A 55 -24.68 -10.77 7.06
N ALA A 56 -24.75 -9.69 7.85
CA ALA A 56 -25.36 -8.44 7.41
C ALA A 56 -24.62 -7.81 6.21
N LEU A 57 -23.28 -7.90 6.16
CA LEU A 57 -22.52 -7.40 5.01
C LEU A 57 -22.83 -8.24 3.75
N ILE A 58 -22.85 -9.56 3.89
CA ILE A 58 -23.18 -10.44 2.76
C ILE A 58 -24.61 -10.20 2.28
N GLY A 59 -25.56 -9.99 3.19
CA GLY A 59 -26.93 -9.59 2.84
C GLY A 59 -26.99 -8.31 2.01
N GLN A 60 -26.26 -7.26 2.44
CA GLN A 60 -26.18 -6.00 1.68
C GLN A 60 -25.57 -6.18 0.29
N VAL A 61 -24.60 -7.09 0.14
CA VAL A 61 -24.01 -7.40 -1.19
C VAL A 61 -25.04 -8.07 -2.09
N GLN A 62 -25.86 -9.00 -1.56
CA GLN A 62 -26.91 -9.64 -2.35
C GLN A 62 -27.97 -8.62 -2.80
N GLU A 63 -28.43 -7.75 -1.89
CA GLU A 63 -29.35 -6.64 -2.22
C GLU A 63 -28.77 -5.70 -3.29
N ALA A 64 -27.46 -5.38 -3.19
CA ALA A 64 -26.77 -4.56 -4.18
C ALA A 64 -26.70 -5.23 -5.55
N LEU A 65 -26.48 -6.55 -5.61
CA LEU A 65 -26.48 -7.31 -6.87
C LEU A 65 -27.87 -7.40 -7.48
N GLU A 66 -28.93 -7.62 -6.68
CA GLU A 66 -30.32 -7.58 -7.13
C GLU A 66 -30.66 -6.22 -7.74
N HIS A 67 -30.25 -5.13 -7.06
CA HIS A 67 -30.41 -3.77 -7.62
C HIS A 67 -29.68 -3.60 -8.97
N LEU A 68 -28.47 -4.14 -9.13
CA LEU A 68 -27.75 -4.09 -10.41
C LEU A 68 -28.41 -4.95 -11.49
N VAL A 69 -29.01 -6.08 -11.12
CA VAL A 69 -29.82 -6.90 -12.05
C VAL A 69 -31.00 -6.09 -12.58
N ASP A 70 -31.78 -5.46 -11.69
CA ASP A 70 -32.94 -4.63 -12.09
C ASP A 70 -32.50 -3.42 -12.92
N LEU A 71 -31.36 -2.79 -12.54
CA LEU A 71 -30.80 -1.65 -13.27
C LEU A 71 -30.37 -2.06 -14.69
N SER A 72 -29.79 -3.25 -14.86
CA SER A 72 -29.33 -3.75 -16.16
C SER A 72 -30.47 -3.94 -17.18
N ALA A 73 -31.67 -4.19 -16.70
CA ALA A 73 -32.85 -4.25 -17.57
C ALA A 73 -33.20 -2.88 -18.19
N ARG A 74 -32.83 -1.78 -17.52
CA ARG A 74 -33.02 -0.40 -18.02
C ARG A 74 -31.94 0.00 -19.03
N TYR A 75 -30.81 -0.69 -19.05
CA TYR A 75 -29.70 -0.48 -19.98
C TYR A 75 -29.39 -1.74 -20.80
N PRO A 76 -30.36 -2.24 -21.62
CA PRO A 76 -30.26 -3.57 -22.25
C PRO A 76 -29.12 -3.69 -23.28
N ALA A 77 -28.52 -2.57 -23.70
CA ALA A 77 -27.37 -2.56 -24.62
C ALA A 77 -26.05 -2.81 -23.91
N THR A 78 -25.96 -2.62 -22.56
CA THR A 78 -24.70 -2.60 -21.80
C THR A 78 -24.72 -3.64 -20.70
N GLY A 79 -23.66 -4.46 -20.65
CA GLY A 79 -23.41 -5.38 -19.54
C GLY A 79 -22.64 -4.72 -18.39
N ILE A 80 -22.70 -5.34 -17.22
CA ILE A 80 -21.99 -4.95 -16.00
C ILE A 80 -21.14 -6.13 -15.56
N LEU A 81 -19.83 -5.94 -15.40
CA LEU A 81 -18.95 -6.90 -14.77
C LEU A 81 -18.40 -6.31 -13.47
N VAL A 82 -18.79 -6.89 -12.32
CA VAL A 82 -18.44 -6.37 -11.00
C VAL A 82 -17.91 -7.48 -10.08
N GLY A 83 -16.87 -7.16 -9.30
CA GLY A 83 -16.34 -8.06 -8.27
C GLY A 83 -17.16 -8.01 -6.99
N ALA A 84 -17.57 -9.19 -6.47
CA ALA A 84 -18.32 -9.32 -5.23
C ALA A 84 -18.13 -10.69 -4.56
N PRO A 85 -18.19 -10.78 -3.22
CA PRO A 85 -18.27 -12.07 -2.53
C PRO A 85 -19.64 -12.71 -2.80
N GLN A 86 -19.63 -14.02 -3.05
CA GLN A 86 -20.84 -14.79 -3.31
C GLN A 86 -20.91 -16.01 -2.42
N PRO A 87 -22.07 -16.33 -1.82
CA PRO A 87 -22.30 -17.62 -1.17
C PRO A 87 -22.11 -18.78 -2.15
N THR A 88 -21.44 -19.84 -1.71
CA THR A 88 -21.23 -21.04 -2.53
C THR A 88 -22.46 -21.93 -2.58
N GLY A 89 -23.36 -21.84 -1.60
CA GLY A 89 -24.47 -22.76 -1.42
C GLY A 89 -24.07 -24.20 -1.10
N ARG A 90 -22.81 -24.43 -0.74
CA ARG A 90 -22.27 -25.76 -0.37
C ARG A 90 -22.32 -25.95 1.15
N ASP A 91 -22.54 -27.17 1.58
CA ASP A 91 -22.51 -27.57 3.01
C ASP A 91 -21.08 -27.71 3.55
N THR A 92 -20.07 -27.62 2.69
CA THR A 92 -18.64 -27.77 3.03
C THR A 92 -17.83 -26.60 2.50
N GLY A 93 -16.65 -26.38 3.09
CA GLY A 93 -15.74 -25.30 2.71
C GLY A 93 -15.94 -24.04 3.54
N LYS A 94 -15.59 -22.87 2.97
CA LYS A 94 -15.70 -21.55 3.61
C LYS A 94 -17.09 -20.93 3.44
N GLY A 95 -17.88 -21.46 2.51
CA GLY A 95 -19.21 -20.97 2.23
C GLY A 95 -19.29 -19.71 1.37
N LEU A 96 -18.15 -19.08 1.05
CA LEU A 96 -18.04 -17.89 0.21
C LEU A 96 -17.02 -18.10 -0.90
N CYS A 97 -17.20 -17.44 -2.03
CA CYS A 97 -16.19 -17.30 -3.08
C CYS A 97 -16.04 -15.83 -3.51
N ASN A 98 -14.82 -15.47 -3.90
CA ASN A 98 -14.51 -14.19 -4.55
C ASN A 98 -14.92 -14.30 -6.01
N CYS A 99 -15.95 -13.57 -6.45
CA CYS A 99 -16.56 -13.73 -7.76
C CYS A 99 -16.51 -12.47 -8.62
N ALA A 100 -16.30 -12.68 -9.91
CA ALA A 100 -16.65 -11.75 -10.96
C ALA A 100 -18.09 -12.08 -11.44
N VAL A 101 -18.99 -11.13 -11.32
CA VAL A 101 -20.40 -11.29 -11.65
C VAL A 101 -20.72 -10.49 -12.91
N LEU A 102 -21.07 -11.18 -14.00
CA LEU A 102 -21.54 -10.58 -15.25
C LEU A 102 -23.06 -10.49 -15.26
N ILE A 103 -23.57 -9.27 -15.36
CA ILE A 103 -24.99 -8.95 -15.34
C ILE A 103 -25.38 -8.29 -16.67
N HIS A 104 -26.45 -8.73 -17.30
CA HIS A 104 -26.94 -8.17 -18.56
C HIS A 104 -28.43 -8.45 -18.75
N GLN A 105 -29.19 -7.44 -19.17
CA GLN A 105 -30.63 -7.57 -19.52
C GLN A 105 -31.48 -8.19 -18.41
N GLY A 106 -31.32 -7.72 -17.17
CA GLY A 106 -32.08 -8.20 -16.03
C GLY A 106 -31.68 -9.60 -15.54
N GLN A 107 -30.52 -10.12 -15.94
CA GLN A 107 -30.06 -11.46 -15.58
C GLN A 107 -28.59 -11.51 -15.24
N VAL A 108 -28.23 -12.35 -14.28
CA VAL A 108 -26.86 -12.78 -14.07
C VAL A 108 -26.47 -13.80 -15.12
N ARG A 109 -25.52 -13.44 -15.98
CA ARG A 109 -25.06 -14.29 -17.12
C ARG A 109 -23.95 -15.25 -16.71
N LEU A 110 -23.10 -14.83 -15.75
CA LEU A 110 -21.99 -15.63 -15.22
C LEU A 110 -21.67 -15.21 -13.79
N ARG A 111 -21.32 -16.18 -12.96
CA ARG A 111 -20.59 -16.01 -11.70
C ARG A 111 -19.29 -16.82 -11.82
N GLN A 112 -18.17 -16.16 -12.15
CA GLN A 112 -16.87 -16.79 -12.17
C GLN A 112 -16.20 -16.56 -10.83
N ALA A 113 -15.98 -17.64 -10.07
CA ALA A 113 -15.19 -17.57 -8.85
C ALA A 113 -13.70 -17.52 -9.18
N LYS A 114 -12.91 -16.90 -8.31
CA LYS A 114 -11.45 -16.89 -8.36
C LYS A 114 -10.92 -18.31 -8.16
N SER A 115 -10.00 -18.71 -9.03
CA SER A 115 -9.44 -20.07 -9.02
C SER A 115 -8.22 -20.17 -8.13
N LEU A 116 -7.34 -19.14 -8.16
CA LEU A 116 -6.08 -19.09 -7.45
C LEU A 116 -6.18 -18.14 -6.26
N LEU A 117 -6.22 -18.69 -5.04
CA LEU A 117 -6.36 -17.91 -3.81
C LEU A 117 -5.00 -17.69 -3.15
N PRO A 118 -4.43 -16.47 -3.20
CA PRO A 118 -3.13 -16.19 -2.62
C PRO A 118 -3.17 -16.22 -1.08
N THR A 119 -2.12 -16.82 -0.48
CA THR A 119 -1.91 -16.92 0.97
C THR A 119 -0.52 -16.48 1.40
N TYR A 120 0.12 -15.66 0.60
CA TYR A 120 1.46 -15.13 0.83
C TYR A 120 1.42 -13.61 1.03
N ASP A 121 2.49 -13.05 1.63
CA ASP A 121 2.62 -11.63 1.95
C ASP A 121 1.38 -11.12 2.71
N VAL A 122 0.69 -10.13 2.18
CA VAL A 122 -0.50 -9.51 2.79
C VAL A 122 -1.80 -10.25 2.49
N PHE A 123 -1.75 -11.25 1.62
CA PHE A 123 -2.90 -12.03 1.21
C PHE A 123 -3.22 -13.17 2.17
N ASP A 124 -4.50 -13.41 2.41
CA ASP A 124 -5.02 -14.51 3.23
C ASP A 124 -6.39 -14.97 2.74
N GLU A 125 -6.53 -15.12 1.40
CA GLU A 125 -7.83 -15.34 0.78
C GLU A 125 -8.43 -16.73 1.10
N THR A 126 -7.60 -17.76 1.27
CA THR A 126 -8.09 -19.10 1.66
C THR A 126 -8.70 -19.14 3.08
N ARG A 127 -8.51 -18.10 3.89
CA ARG A 127 -9.17 -17.96 5.18
C ARG A 127 -10.68 -17.78 5.01
N HIS A 128 -11.12 -17.09 3.96
CA HIS A 128 -12.50 -16.67 3.77
C HIS A 128 -13.19 -17.25 2.55
N PHE A 129 -12.43 -17.65 1.52
CA PHE A 129 -12.98 -18.05 0.24
C PHE A 129 -12.67 -19.49 -0.14
N ASP A 130 -13.61 -20.11 -0.85
CA ASP A 130 -13.40 -21.34 -1.57
C ASP A 130 -12.94 -21.03 -3.00
N PRO A 131 -12.02 -21.84 -3.56
CA PRO A 131 -11.61 -21.67 -4.95
C PRO A 131 -12.72 -22.08 -5.94
N ALA A 132 -12.59 -21.60 -7.17
CA ALA A 132 -13.49 -22.01 -8.26
C ALA A 132 -13.49 -23.54 -8.45
N GLY A 133 -14.67 -24.10 -8.64
CA GLY A 133 -14.81 -25.51 -9.06
C GLY A 133 -14.58 -25.68 -10.56
N GLU A 134 -14.76 -24.62 -11.34
CA GLU A 134 -14.59 -24.62 -12.80
C GLU A 134 -14.13 -23.24 -13.29
N VAL A 135 -13.30 -23.23 -14.34
CA VAL A 135 -12.95 -22.04 -15.11
C VAL A 135 -13.82 -22.01 -16.35
N ALA A 136 -14.74 -21.05 -16.42
CA ALA A 136 -15.72 -20.94 -17.49
C ALA A 136 -15.35 -19.84 -18.50
N VAL A 137 -15.98 -19.90 -19.68
CA VAL A 137 -16.09 -18.81 -20.65
C VAL A 137 -17.57 -18.53 -20.89
N VAL A 138 -17.92 -17.32 -21.31
CA VAL A 138 -19.31 -16.92 -21.50
C VAL A 138 -19.51 -16.15 -22.82
N PRO A 139 -20.47 -16.55 -23.67
CA PRO A 139 -20.86 -15.74 -24.81
C PRO A 139 -21.48 -14.41 -24.36
N PHE A 140 -20.98 -13.32 -24.94
CA PHE A 140 -21.51 -11.99 -24.70
C PHE A 140 -21.45 -11.17 -25.97
N LYS A 141 -22.60 -10.79 -26.51
CA LYS A 141 -22.75 -10.20 -27.87
C LYS A 141 -22.06 -11.09 -28.92
N ASN A 142 -21.08 -10.57 -29.63
CA ASN A 142 -20.37 -11.29 -30.70
C ASN A 142 -19.02 -11.88 -30.22
N GLU A 143 -18.78 -11.88 -28.92
CA GLU A 143 -17.53 -12.35 -28.32
C GLU A 143 -17.78 -13.50 -27.35
N ILE A 144 -16.71 -14.22 -27.04
CA ILE A 144 -16.62 -15.19 -25.94
C ILE A 144 -15.68 -14.64 -24.90
N LEU A 145 -16.18 -14.27 -23.73
CA LEU A 145 -15.40 -13.67 -22.67
C LEU A 145 -14.75 -14.74 -21.80
N GLY A 146 -13.43 -14.67 -21.62
CA GLY A 146 -12.69 -15.34 -20.54
C GLY A 146 -12.50 -14.34 -19.40
N ILE A 147 -13.18 -14.56 -18.27
CA ILE A 147 -13.16 -13.66 -17.12
C ILE A 147 -12.36 -14.30 -16.00
N SER A 148 -11.34 -13.60 -15.51
CA SER A 148 -10.42 -14.02 -14.45
C SER A 148 -10.29 -12.95 -13.37
N ILE A 149 -9.79 -13.34 -12.19
CA ILE A 149 -9.68 -12.45 -11.05
C ILE A 149 -8.23 -12.44 -10.54
N CYS A 150 -7.59 -11.29 -10.64
CA CYS A 150 -6.28 -10.96 -10.05
C CYS A 150 -5.24 -12.09 -10.22
N GLU A 151 -5.01 -12.89 -9.16
CA GLU A 151 -4.04 -13.99 -9.10
C GLU A 151 -4.21 -15.02 -10.22
N ASP A 152 -5.41 -15.19 -10.77
CA ASP A 152 -5.69 -16.13 -11.85
C ASP A 152 -4.84 -15.88 -13.11
N ALA A 153 -4.36 -14.63 -13.30
CA ALA A 153 -3.48 -14.27 -14.41
C ALA A 153 -1.99 -14.34 -14.07
N TRP A 154 -1.62 -14.58 -12.79
CA TRP A 154 -0.22 -14.54 -12.34
C TRP A 154 0.52 -15.88 -12.52
N TYR A 155 0.07 -16.71 -13.44
CA TYR A 155 0.72 -17.94 -13.81
C TYR A 155 1.38 -17.78 -15.19
N ASP A 156 2.70 -17.55 -15.20
CA ASP A 156 3.51 -17.54 -16.43
C ASP A 156 4.84 -18.24 -16.14
N PRO A 157 5.11 -19.42 -16.76
CA PRO A 157 6.33 -20.19 -16.52
C PRO A 157 7.61 -19.49 -17.03
N GLU A 158 7.51 -18.48 -17.87
CA GLU A 158 8.64 -17.70 -18.35
C GLU A 158 9.06 -16.61 -17.36
N LEU A 159 8.11 -16.16 -16.53
CA LEU A 159 8.35 -15.11 -15.53
C LEU A 159 8.68 -15.66 -14.14
N TRP A 160 8.30 -16.91 -13.83
CA TRP A 160 8.53 -17.51 -12.52
C TRP A 160 9.21 -18.88 -12.61
N PHE A 161 10.34 -19.05 -11.92
CA PHE A 161 11.07 -20.32 -11.81
C PHE A 161 10.25 -21.45 -11.14
N ARG A 162 9.35 -21.10 -10.21
CA ARG A 162 8.56 -22.06 -9.46
C ARG A 162 7.08 -21.86 -9.69
N ARG A 163 6.42 -22.93 -10.09
CA ARG A 163 4.96 -22.99 -10.18
C ARG A 163 4.37 -22.99 -8.77
N LEU A 164 3.55 -21.96 -8.46
CA LEU A 164 2.82 -21.89 -7.20
C LEU A 164 1.51 -22.69 -7.26
N TYR A 165 0.93 -22.86 -8.46
CA TYR A 165 -0.36 -23.46 -8.67
C TYR A 165 -0.31 -24.53 -9.77
N PRO A 166 -1.14 -25.59 -9.70
CA PRO A 166 -1.22 -26.62 -10.73
C PRO A 166 -2.06 -26.20 -11.95
N LEU A 167 -2.88 -25.14 -11.84
CA LEU A 167 -3.84 -24.66 -12.82
C LEU A 167 -3.40 -23.31 -13.40
N ASP A 168 -3.55 -23.14 -14.71
CA ASP A 168 -3.45 -21.86 -15.42
C ASP A 168 -4.85 -21.47 -15.94
N PRO A 169 -5.60 -20.61 -15.23
CA PRO A 169 -6.95 -20.23 -15.60
C PRO A 169 -7.02 -19.53 -16.97
N ILE A 170 -6.02 -18.69 -17.30
CA ILE A 170 -5.97 -17.98 -18.58
C ILE A 170 -5.82 -18.97 -19.74
N GLN A 171 -4.94 -19.96 -19.59
CA GLN A 171 -4.77 -21.02 -20.58
C GLN A 171 -6.08 -21.79 -20.80
N VAL A 172 -6.78 -22.15 -19.72
CA VAL A 172 -8.06 -22.88 -19.82
C VAL A 172 -9.10 -22.05 -20.56
N GLN A 173 -9.21 -20.75 -20.29
CA GLN A 173 -10.14 -19.85 -20.97
C GLN A 173 -9.82 -19.71 -22.46
N ALA A 174 -8.55 -19.53 -22.80
CA ALA A 174 -8.11 -19.47 -24.19
C ALA A 174 -8.41 -20.76 -24.96
N HIS A 175 -8.16 -21.94 -24.36
CA HIS A 175 -8.47 -23.24 -24.96
C HIS A 175 -9.98 -23.51 -25.07
N LYS A 176 -10.81 -22.91 -24.19
CA LYS A 176 -12.27 -22.93 -24.29
C LYS A 176 -12.81 -21.94 -25.35
N GLY A 177 -11.93 -21.27 -26.07
CA GLY A 177 -12.28 -20.40 -27.20
C GLY A 177 -12.62 -18.96 -26.81
N ALA A 178 -12.09 -18.46 -25.70
CA ALA A 178 -12.23 -17.05 -25.35
C ALA A 178 -11.65 -16.16 -26.47
N THR A 179 -12.44 -15.19 -26.93
CA THR A 179 -12.03 -14.20 -27.93
C THR A 179 -11.61 -12.87 -27.30
N VAL A 180 -11.92 -12.66 -26.02
CA VAL A 180 -11.49 -11.54 -25.20
C VAL A 180 -11.18 -12.06 -23.79
N LEU A 181 -10.01 -11.70 -23.25
CA LEU A 181 -9.63 -11.97 -21.87
C LEU A 181 -9.86 -10.73 -21.02
N ILE A 182 -10.51 -10.88 -19.88
CA ILE A 182 -10.76 -9.80 -18.92
C ILE A 182 -10.26 -10.24 -17.55
N ASN A 183 -9.38 -9.43 -16.94
CA ASN A 183 -8.93 -9.65 -15.58
C ASN A 183 -9.35 -8.47 -14.71
N ILE A 184 -10.17 -8.75 -13.69
CA ILE A 184 -10.52 -7.77 -12.65
C ILE A 184 -9.64 -7.97 -11.43
N SER A 185 -9.04 -6.89 -10.92
CA SER A 185 -8.01 -6.99 -9.87
C SER A 185 -8.16 -5.98 -8.75
N ALA A 186 -7.65 -6.37 -7.59
CA ALA A 186 -7.23 -5.52 -6.52
C ALA A 186 -5.75 -5.84 -6.20
N SER A 187 -4.88 -5.57 -7.17
CA SER A 187 -3.44 -5.83 -7.09
C SER A 187 -2.73 -4.67 -6.40
N PRO A 188 -2.16 -4.85 -5.17
CA PRO A 188 -1.51 -3.78 -4.45
C PRO A 188 -0.25 -3.28 -5.16
N PHE A 189 0.01 -1.99 -4.97
CA PHE A 189 1.23 -1.33 -5.39
C PHE A 189 2.45 -1.92 -4.70
N GLN A 190 3.52 -2.00 -5.47
CA GLN A 190 4.88 -2.28 -5.03
C GLN A 190 5.81 -1.63 -6.05
N VAL A 191 6.91 -1.05 -5.59
CA VAL A 191 7.92 -0.45 -6.48
C VAL A 191 8.37 -1.45 -7.55
N GLY A 192 8.24 -1.07 -8.82
CA GLY A 192 8.60 -1.89 -9.97
C GLY A 192 7.56 -2.94 -10.41
N LYS A 193 6.47 -3.17 -9.66
CA LYS A 193 5.44 -4.15 -10.01
C LYS A 193 4.62 -3.74 -11.23
N GLU A 194 4.52 -2.47 -11.52
CA GLU A 194 3.82 -1.93 -12.69
C GLU A 194 4.38 -2.53 -13.99
N GLU A 195 5.70 -2.47 -14.18
CA GLU A 195 6.37 -3.02 -15.37
C GLU A 195 6.21 -4.53 -15.46
N LEU A 196 6.26 -5.24 -14.32
CA LEU A 196 6.05 -6.68 -14.27
C LEU A 196 4.62 -7.04 -14.69
N ARG A 197 3.61 -6.29 -14.21
CA ARG A 197 2.20 -6.48 -14.62
C ARG A 197 2.01 -6.25 -16.12
N HIS A 198 2.58 -5.17 -16.64
CA HIS A 198 2.50 -4.89 -18.08
C HIS A 198 3.05 -6.05 -18.90
N ARG A 199 4.28 -6.51 -18.60
CA ARG A 199 4.90 -7.66 -19.29
C ARG A 199 4.08 -8.93 -19.16
N LEU A 200 3.50 -9.22 -18.00
CA LEU A 200 2.66 -10.39 -17.77
C LEU A 200 1.42 -10.37 -18.67
N PHE A 201 0.68 -9.28 -18.69
CA PHE A 201 -0.53 -9.17 -19.50
C PHE A 201 -0.22 -9.11 -21.00
N GLN A 202 0.90 -8.48 -21.37
CA GLN A 202 1.41 -8.49 -22.74
C GLN A 202 1.76 -9.91 -23.20
N SER A 203 2.44 -10.71 -22.36
CA SER A 203 2.71 -12.14 -22.62
C SER A 203 1.44 -12.93 -22.91
N HIS A 204 0.37 -12.74 -22.10
CA HIS A 204 -0.89 -13.41 -22.32
C HIS A 204 -1.56 -12.99 -23.65
N ALA A 205 -1.61 -11.68 -23.95
CA ALA A 205 -2.19 -11.19 -25.21
C ALA A 205 -1.47 -11.76 -26.44
N LEU A 206 -0.13 -11.74 -26.44
CA LEU A 206 0.71 -12.28 -27.51
C LEU A 206 0.58 -13.80 -27.65
N LYS A 207 0.61 -14.54 -26.54
CA LYS A 207 0.57 -16.01 -26.52
C LYS A 207 -0.74 -16.54 -27.08
N TYR A 208 -1.86 -15.95 -26.70
CA TYR A 208 -3.19 -16.42 -27.11
C TYR A 208 -3.77 -15.66 -28.30
N ARG A 209 -3.13 -14.57 -28.73
CA ARG A 209 -3.54 -13.70 -29.86
C ARG A 209 -4.98 -13.17 -29.71
N VAL A 210 -5.34 -12.78 -28.51
CA VAL A 210 -6.63 -12.19 -28.18
C VAL A 210 -6.43 -10.88 -27.41
N PRO A 211 -7.34 -9.90 -27.55
CA PRO A 211 -7.28 -8.69 -26.74
C PRO A 211 -7.45 -9.02 -25.26
N LEU A 212 -6.75 -8.27 -24.42
CA LEU A 212 -6.79 -8.44 -22.97
C LEU A 212 -7.12 -7.11 -22.29
N VAL A 213 -8.08 -7.14 -21.37
CA VAL A 213 -8.50 -6.00 -20.55
C VAL A 213 -8.16 -6.29 -19.08
N TYR A 214 -7.39 -5.41 -18.47
CA TYR A 214 -7.04 -5.46 -17.07
C TYR A 214 -7.62 -4.25 -16.34
N VAL A 215 -8.49 -4.48 -15.35
CA VAL A 215 -9.10 -3.43 -14.53
C VAL A 215 -8.69 -3.60 -13.09
N ASN A 216 -7.89 -2.66 -12.58
CA ASN A 216 -7.39 -2.66 -11.22
C ASN A 216 -8.08 -1.57 -10.38
N GLN A 217 -8.26 -1.86 -9.09
CA GLN A 217 -8.68 -0.85 -8.12
C GLN A 217 -7.60 0.22 -7.92
N VAL A 218 -8.00 1.43 -7.55
CA VAL A 218 -7.12 2.51 -7.09
C VAL A 218 -7.50 2.92 -5.66
N GLY A 219 -6.55 3.45 -4.88
CA GLY A 219 -6.82 3.96 -3.53
C GLY A 219 -5.97 3.33 -2.45
N GLY A 220 -6.07 3.83 -1.20
CA GLY A 220 -5.44 3.29 -0.01
C GLY A 220 -6.46 2.60 0.89
N ASN A 221 -6.16 1.40 1.40
CA ASN A 221 -6.94 0.70 2.42
C ASN A 221 -5.98 0.08 3.44
N ASP A 222 -6.05 0.54 4.69
CA ASP A 222 -5.08 0.23 5.75
C ASP A 222 -3.63 0.49 5.26
N GLU A 223 -2.76 -0.50 5.34
CA GLU A 223 -1.37 -0.43 4.85
C GLU A 223 -1.24 -0.54 3.32
N LEU A 224 -2.29 -1.00 2.61
CA LEU A 224 -2.23 -1.29 1.19
C LEU A 224 -2.56 -0.07 0.34
N ILE A 225 -1.78 0.12 -0.71
CA ILE A 225 -1.99 1.13 -1.74
C ILE A 225 -2.26 0.41 -3.06
N PHE A 226 -3.26 0.84 -3.79
CA PHE A 226 -3.60 0.33 -5.11
C PHE A 226 -3.38 1.45 -6.12
N ASP A 227 -2.50 1.19 -7.07
CA ASP A 227 -2.05 2.18 -8.04
C ASP A 227 -2.96 2.33 -9.26
N GLY A 228 -3.98 1.46 -9.41
CA GLY A 228 -4.76 1.40 -10.62
C GLY A 228 -3.94 0.88 -11.78
N ARG A 229 -3.51 1.76 -12.70
CA ARG A 229 -2.75 1.38 -13.90
C ARG A 229 -3.47 0.32 -14.73
N SER A 230 -4.81 0.43 -14.82
CA SER A 230 -5.63 -0.41 -15.67
C SER A 230 -5.25 -0.23 -17.13
N LEU A 231 -5.34 -1.29 -17.91
CA LEU A 231 -4.91 -1.28 -19.32
C LEU A 231 -5.77 -2.18 -20.19
N ALA A 232 -5.80 -1.87 -21.48
CA ALA A 232 -6.28 -2.77 -22.52
C ALA A 232 -5.19 -2.98 -23.54
N LEU A 233 -4.98 -4.23 -23.95
CA LEU A 233 -4.00 -4.65 -24.93
C LEU A 233 -4.70 -5.28 -26.14
N ASP A 234 -4.18 -5.02 -27.31
CA ASP A 234 -4.60 -5.70 -28.53
C ASP A 234 -3.95 -7.10 -28.66
N PRO A 235 -4.31 -7.91 -29.67
CA PRO A 235 -3.71 -9.23 -29.89
C PRO A 235 -2.21 -9.22 -30.20
N ALA A 236 -1.65 -8.06 -30.58
CA ALA A 236 -0.21 -7.87 -30.78
C ALA A 236 0.53 -7.43 -29.51
N GLY A 237 -0.20 -7.32 -28.37
CA GLY A 237 0.36 -6.91 -27.10
C GLY A 237 0.60 -5.41 -26.97
N GLU A 238 0.09 -4.60 -27.91
CA GLU A 238 0.19 -3.15 -27.85
C GLU A 238 -0.99 -2.56 -27.08
N ALA A 239 -0.73 -1.48 -26.31
CA ALA A 239 -1.75 -0.86 -25.50
C ALA A 239 -2.78 -0.11 -26.36
N SER A 240 -4.06 -0.48 -26.21
CA SER A 240 -5.22 0.27 -26.73
C SER A 240 -5.74 1.29 -25.70
N ALA A 241 -5.47 1.07 -24.42
CA ALA A 241 -5.68 2.04 -23.33
C ALA A 241 -4.67 1.78 -22.21
N ALA A 242 -4.16 2.84 -21.60
CA ALA A 242 -3.35 2.81 -20.39
C ALA A 242 -3.84 3.91 -19.45
N LEU A 243 -4.47 3.53 -18.33
CA LEU A 243 -5.03 4.50 -17.38
C LEU A 243 -3.93 5.04 -16.45
N PRO A 244 -4.11 6.28 -15.97
CA PRO A 244 -3.13 6.90 -15.09
C PRO A 244 -3.01 6.16 -13.75
N GLY A 245 -1.85 6.22 -13.12
CA GLY A 245 -1.65 5.72 -11.76
C GLY A 245 -2.24 6.63 -10.69
N PHE A 246 -2.54 6.06 -9.53
CA PHE A 246 -2.88 6.73 -8.27
C PHE A 246 -4.09 7.68 -8.31
N ARG A 247 -4.95 7.57 -9.29
CA ARG A 247 -6.19 8.36 -9.42
C ARG A 247 -7.31 7.58 -10.08
N GLU A 248 -8.55 7.93 -9.74
CA GLU A 248 -9.72 7.38 -10.41
C GLU A 248 -9.74 7.81 -11.88
N ALA A 249 -10.13 6.88 -12.74
CA ALA A 249 -10.29 7.11 -14.17
C ALA A 249 -11.33 6.14 -14.75
N VAL A 250 -12.14 6.63 -15.68
CA VAL A 250 -13.11 5.81 -16.43
C VAL A 250 -12.84 6.06 -17.91
N VAL A 251 -12.50 5.01 -18.66
CA VAL A 251 -12.13 5.10 -20.08
C VAL A 251 -12.80 3.99 -20.85
N THR A 252 -13.47 4.35 -21.95
CA THR A 252 -14.06 3.39 -22.90
C THR A 252 -13.08 3.16 -24.06
N VAL A 253 -12.77 1.90 -24.33
CA VAL A 253 -11.92 1.45 -25.44
C VAL A 253 -12.71 0.58 -26.40
N ASP A 254 -12.46 0.77 -27.71
CA ASP A 254 -12.98 -0.12 -28.74
C ASP A 254 -11.92 -1.17 -29.08
N LEU A 255 -12.15 -2.43 -28.70
CA LEU A 255 -11.22 -3.52 -28.93
C LEU A 255 -11.01 -3.88 -30.41
N ALA A 256 -11.80 -3.33 -31.31
CA ALA A 256 -11.59 -3.46 -32.76
C ALA A 256 -10.50 -2.51 -33.29
N GLN A 257 -10.11 -1.50 -32.51
CA GLN A 257 -9.03 -0.58 -32.86
C GLN A 257 -7.68 -1.17 -32.40
N PRO A 258 -6.65 -1.12 -33.26
CA PRO A 258 -5.31 -1.57 -32.85
C PRO A 258 -4.76 -0.71 -31.73
N GLY A 259 -3.92 -1.29 -30.91
CA GLY A 259 -3.12 -0.57 -29.92
C GLY A 259 -2.12 0.38 -30.58
N ALA A 260 -1.60 1.28 -29.80
CA ALA A 260 -0.59 2.26 -30.26
C ALA A 260 0.74 2.06 -29.52
N PRO A 261 1.86 1.87 -30.21
CA PRO A 261 3.16 1.82 -29.59
C PRO A 261 3.42 3.08 -28.76
N GLY A 262 3.94 2.89 -27.53
CA GLY A 262 4.28 3.99 -26.63
C GLY A 262 3.10 4.62 -25.86
N LEU A 263 1.89 4.09 -25.96
CA LEU A 263 0.77 4.53 -25.14
C LEU A 263 0.97 4.16 -23.66
N TYR A 264 1.56 2.99 -23.37
CA TYR A 264 2.02 2.65 -22.04
C TYR A 264 3.44 3.20 -21.84
N LEU A 265 3.60 4.02 -20.80
CA LEU A 265 4.90 4.55 -20.37
C LEU A 265 5.08 4.27 -18.88
N PRO A 266 6.14 3.53 -18.49
CA PRO A 266 6.48 3.34 -17.10
C PRO A 266 6.86 4.69 -16.46
N GLN A 267 6.49 4.88 -15.20
CA GLN A 267 6.90 6.07 -14.45
C GLN A 267 8.24 5.85 -13.75
N GLU A 268 8.96 6.93 -13.50
CA GLU A 268 10.15 6.94 -12.64
C GLU A 268 9.79 6.40 -11.25
N LYS A 269 10.60 5.49 -10.70
CA LYS A 269 10.29 4.79 -9.44
C LYS A 269 10.01 5.73 -8.28
N ILE A 270 10.82 6.79 -8.12
CA ILE A 270 10.64 7.74 -7.02
C ILE A 270 9.35 8.54 -7.14
N VAL A 271 8.90 8.83 -8.37
CA VAL A 271 7.60 9.47 -8.63
C VAL A 271 6.48 8.55 -8.18
N THR A 272 6.54 7.26 -8.50
CA THR A 272 5.52 6.29 -8.10
C THR A 272 5.45 6.12 -6.58
N VAL A 273 6.60 6.13 -5.89
CA VAL A 273 6.67 6.10 -4.42
C VAL A 273 6.02 7.34 -3.81
N HIS A 274 6.36 8.52 -4.32
CA HIS A 274 5.78 9.78 -3.86
C HIS A 274 4.24 9.81 -4.02
N GLU A 275 3.74 9.45 -5.20
CA GLU A 275 2.29 9.41 -5.48
C GLU A 275 1.59 8.35 -4.62
N ALA A 276 2.21 7.19 -4.43
CA ALA A 276 1.70 6.12 -3.59
C ALA A 276 1.52 6.57 -2.12
N LEU A 277 2.56 7.18 -1.54
CA LEU A 277 2.53 7.63 -0.15
C LEU A 277 1.48 8.74 0.06
N ILE A 278 1.35 9.67 -0.89
CA ILE A 278 0.30 10.71 -0.84
C ILE A 278 -1.09 10.09 -0.90
N LEU A 279 -1.33 9.16 -1.83
CA LEU A 279 -2.62 8.49 -1.97
C LEU A 279 -2.96 7.67 -0.72
N GLY A 280 -2.00 6.87 -0.23
CA GLY A 280 -2.16 6.03 0.96
C GLY A 280 -2.49 6.87 2.20
N LEU A 281 -1.71 7.91 2.46
CA LEU A 281 -1.92 8.83 3.58
C LEU A 281 -3.29 9.53 3.52
N ARG A 282 -3.63 10.12 2.37
CA ARG A 282 -4.91 10.80 2.17
C ARG A 282 -6.10 9.87 2.41
N ASP A 283 -6.05 8.70 1.81
CA ASP A 283 -7.16 7.74 1.89
C ASP A 283 -7.29 7.13 3.29
N TYR A 284 -6.17 6.80 3.95
CA TYR A 284 -6.18 6.27 5.31
C TYR A 284 -6.86 7.26 6.27
N LEU A 285 -6.45 8.52 6.28
CA LEU A 285 -7.08 9.52 7.14
C LEU A 285 -8.56 9.67 6.81
N ARG A 286 -8.89 9.88 5.53
CA ARG A 286 -10.28 10.09 5.10
C ARG A 286 -11.18 8.92 5.46
N LYS A 287 -10.74 7.68 5.21
CA LYS A 287 -11.52 6.46 5.46
C LYS A 287 -11.65 6.15 6.95
N CYS A 288 -10.68 6.59 7.77
CA CYS A 288 -10.74 6.54 9.25
C CYS A 288 -11.49 7.73 9.88
N GLY A 289 -12.00 8.69 9.09
CA GLY A 289 -12.75 9.84 9.56
C GLY A 289 -11.91 11.01 10.05
N PHE A 290 -10.57 10.99 9.85
CA PHE A 290 -9.69 12.10 10.18
C PHE A 290 -9.56 13.08 9.03
N LYS A 291 -9.39 14.36 9.36
CA LYS A 291 -9.19 15.44 8.39
C LYS A 291 -7.82 16.11 8.52
N GLN A 292 -7.20 16.00 9.67
CA GLN A 292 -6.00 16.73 10.05
C GLN A 292 -4.93 15.81 10.61
N ALA A 293 -3.66 16.16 10.41
CA ALA A 293 -2.51 15.42 10.90
C ALA A 293 -1.53 16.30 11.67
N VAL A 294 -0.87 15.72 12.66
CA VAL A 294 0.21 16.35 13.41
C VAL A 294 1.49 15.55 13.27
N VAL A 295 2.61 16.25 13.06
CA VAL A 295 3.96 15.69 12.86
C VAL A 295 4.92 16.32 13.86
N GLY A 296 5.71 15.52 14.56
CA GLY A 296 6.85 16.00 15.33
C GLY A 296 8.00 16.42 14.38
N LEU A 297 8.36 17.69 14.37
CA LEU A 297 9.47 18.20 13.57
C LEU A 297 10.74 18.20 14.39
N SER A 298 11.69 17.32 14.03
CA SER A 298 12.94 17.12 14.74
C SER A 298 14.14 17.86 14.10
N GLY A 299 13.98 18.40 12.89
CA GLY A 299 15.09 18.90 12.06
C GLY A 299 15.82 17.78 11.29
N GLY A 300 15.31 16.54 11.32
CA GLY A 300 15.81 15.41 10.54
C GLY A 300 15.00 15.20 9.26
N VAL A 301 15.63 14.51 8.28
CA VAL A 301 15.07 14.28 6.94
C VAL A 301 13.75 13.51 6.97
N ASP A 302 13.57 12.52 7.85
CA ASP A 302 12.35 11.71 7.94
C ASP A 302 11.14 12.55 8.33
N SER A 303 11.28 13.39 9.37
CA SER A 303 10.21 14.30 9.80
C SER A 303 9.90 15.35 8.73
N ALA A 304 10.91 15.81 8.01
CA ALA A 304 10.76 16.76 6.91
C ALA A 304 9.98 16.14 5.73
N VAL A 305 10.38 14.96 5.27
CA VAL A 305 9.69 14.24 4.18
C VAL A 305 8.26 13.89 4.59
N THR A 306 8.06 13.41 5.83
CA THR A 306 6.70 13.10 6.35
C THR A 306 5.81 14.34 6.35
N CYS A 307 6.33 15.51 6.76
CA CYS A 307 5.59 16.76 6.74
C CYS A 307 5.24 17.22 5.31
N CYS A 308 6.17 17.09 4.37
CA CYS A 308 5.93 17.39 2.96
C CYS A 308 4.83 16.50 2.36
N LEU A 309 4.90 15.20 2.58
CA LEU A 309 3.90 14.23 2.14
C LEU A 309 2.53 14.52 2.76
N ALA A 310 2.49 14.85 4.05
CA ALA A 310 1.25 15.22 4.74
C ALA A 310 0.63 16.49 4.15
N ALA A 311 1.42 17.54 3.93
CA ALA A 311 0.96 18.78 3.31
C ALA A 311 0.44 18.57 1.88
N ALA A 312 1.09 17.70 1.09
CA ALA A 312 0.64 17.34 -0.25
C ALA A 312 -0.63 16.49 -0.25
N ALA A 313 -0.80 15.60 0.73
CA ALA A 313 -1.94 14.69 0.82
C ALA A 313 -3.22 15.38 1.33
N LEU A 314 -3.09 16.28 2.32
CA LEU A 314 -4.21 16.82 3.11
C LEU A 314 -4.48 18.31 2.86
N GLY A 315 -3.52 19.03 2.26
CA GLY A 315 -3.48 20.49 2.26
C GLY A 315 -2.74 21.03 3.49
N ARG A 316 -1.95 22.06 3.29
CA ARG A 316 -1.09 22.66 4.33
C ARG A 316 -1.84 23.14 5.57
N GLU A 317 -3.07 23.58 5.39
CA GLU A 317 -3.98 24.05 6.44
C GLU A 317 -4.44 22.94 7.39
N ASN A 318 -4.32 21.68 6.97
CA ASN A 318 -4.71 20.50 7.73
C ASN A 318 -3.52 19.77 8.37
N VAL A 319 -2.33 20.37 8.34
CA VAL A 319 -1.13 19.78 8.93
C VAL A 319 -0.54 20.74 9.97
N MET A 320 -0.11 20.18 11.10
CA MET A 320 0.57 20.91 12.16
C MET A 320 1.95 20.28 12.44
N GLY A 321 2.99 21.09 12.39
CA GLY A 321 4.34 20.73 12.85
C GLY A 321 4.53 21.07 14.33
N VAL A 322 5.02 20.13 15.14
CA VAL A 322 5.31 20.38 16.55
C VAL A 322 6.79 20.22 16.82
N LEU A 323 7.43 21.31 17.23
CA LEU A 323 8.83 21.33 17.64
C LEU A 323 8.90 21.10 19.16
N MET A 324 9.64 20.09 19.60
CA MET A 324 9.73 19.67 21.00
C MET A 324 11.21 19.59 21.45
N PRO A 325 11.90 20.73 21.50
CA PRO A 325 13.33 20.74 21.84
C PRO A 325 13.61 20.30 23.27
N SER A 326 14.73 19.57 23.44
CA SER A 326 15.35 19.27 24.72
C SER A 326 16.63 20.10 24.92
N LEU A 327 17.39 19.83 25.98
CA LEU A 327 18.70 20.42 26.21
C LEU A 327 19.73 20.04 25.14
N TYR A 328 19.50 18.91 24.45
CA TYR A 328 20.43 18.34 23.45
C TYR A 328 20.05 18.71 22.02
N THR A 329 18.88 19.31 21.81
CA THR A 329 18.42 19.70 20.49
C THR A 329 19.22 20.89 19.99
N SER A 330 19.88 20.74 18.84
CA SER A 330 20.67 21.82 18.25
C SER A 330 19.79 23.00 17.81
N ARG A 331 20.36 24.18 17.85
CA ARG A 331 19.68 25.39 17.37
C ARG A 331 19.34 25.27 15.88
N ASP A 332 20.26 24.72 15.11
CA ASP A 332 20.08 24.51 13.66
C ASP A 332 18.88 23.62 13.38
N SER A 333 18.65 22.54 14.13
CA SER A 333 17.47 21.67 13.98
C SER A 333 16.15 22.41 14.20
N ILE A 334 16.11 23.35 15.14
CA ILE A 334 14.93 24.19 15.38
C ILE A 334 14.72 25.16 14.21
N GLU A 335 15.80 25.87 13.80
CA GLU A 335 15.74 26.84 12.70
C GLU A 335 15.36 26.20 11.36
N ASP A 336 15.96 25.06 11.02
CA ASP A 336 15.68 24.28 9.83
C ASP A 336 14.22 23.78 9.79
N SER A 337 13.70 23.32 10.92
CA SER A 337 12.29 22.92 11.06
C SER A 337 11.33 24.10 10.81
N LEU A 338 11.67 25.29 11.31
CA LEU A 338 10.87 26.49 11.10
C LEU A 338 10.96 27.00 9.66
N ILE A 339 12.12 26.85 9.01
CA ILE A 339 12.29 27.17 7.57
C ILE A 339 11.43 26.22 6.73
N LEU A 340 11.52 24.91 6.97
CA LEU A 340 10.69 23.91 6.31
C LEU A 340 9.19 24.25 6.43
N ALA A 341 8.72 24.50 7.65
CA ALA A 341 7.32 24.80 7.91
C ALA A 341 6.86 26.08 7.16
N ARG A 342 7.71 27.12 7.11
CA ARG A 342 7.45 28.34 6.32
C ARG A 342 7.40 28.05 4.82
N ASN A 343 8.32 27.25 4.29
CA ASN A 343 8.37 26.90 2.87
C ASN A 343 7.12 26.11 2.45
N LEU A 344 6.58 25.26 3.33
CA LEU A 344 5.34 24.52 3.14
C LEU A 344 4.07 25.35 3.42
N GLY A 345 4.17 26.39 4.23
CA GLY A 345 3.02 27.13 4.76
C GLY A 345 2.24 26.36 5.83
N VAL A 346 2.90 25.47 6.56
CA VAL A 346 2.33 24.63 7.63
C VAL A 346 2.43 25.37 8.97
N ALA A 347 1.37 25.32 9.77
CA ALA A 347 1.35 25.89 11.12
C ALA A 347 2.29 25.12 12.06
N THR A 348 2.92 25.82 13.00
CA THR A 348 3.83 25.20 13.96
C THR A 348 3.49 25.56 15.40
N ARG A 349 3.86 24.63 16.33
CA ARG A 349 3.89 24.86 17.78
C ARG A 349 5.27 24.51 18.32
N LEU A 350 5.77 25.33 19.25
CA LEU A 350 7.01 25.06 19.97
C LEU A 350 6.65 24.69 21.42
N ILE A 351 6.99 23.49 21.83
CA ILE A 351 6.70 22.93 23.17
C ILE A 351 8.00 22.32 23.71
N PRO A 352 8.85 23.09 24.44
CA PRO A 352 10.08 22.54 25.02
C PRO A 352 9.80 21.43 26.03
N ILE A 353 10.53 20.31 25.93
CA ILE A 353 10.36 19.16 26.83
C ILE A 353 11.22 19.25 28.09
N THR A 354 12.17 20.18 28.16
CA THR A 354 13.15 20.29 29.25
C THR A 354 12.54 20.29 30.65
N PRO A 355 11.48 21.09 30.96
CA PRO A 355 10.87 21.08 32.30
C PRO A 355 10.25 19.73 32.67
N ILE A 356 9.60 19.08 31.70
CA ILE A 356 8.98 17.77 31.91
C ILE A 356 10.06 16.72 32.13
N TYR A 357 11.12 16.75 31.30
CA TYR A 357 12.26 15.85 31.42
C TYR A 357 12.96 15.97 32.77
N GLN A 358 13.20 17.19 33.26
CA GLN A 358 13.78 17.44 34.59
C GLN A 358 12.92 16.85 35.71
N SER A 359 11.59 17.02 35.66
CA SER A 359 10.68 16.41 36.64
C SER A 359 10.75 14.88 36.65
N TYR A 360 10.93 14.25 35.49
CA TYR A 360 11.18 12.81 35.41
C TYR A 360 12.50 12.41 36.06
N LEU A 361 13.59 13.18 35.81
CA LEU A 361 14.90 12.92 36.43
C LEU A 361 14.83 13.02 37.95
N GLU A 362 14.23 14.08 38.48
CA GLU A 362 14.04 14.26 39.92
C GLU A 362 13.24 13.11 40.56
N ALA A 363 12.18 12.65 39.89
CA ALA A 363 11.35 11.56 40.39
C ALA A 363 12.04 10.18 40.35
N LEU A 364 12.89 9.94 39.35
CA LEU A 364 13.46 8.61 39.07
C LEU A 364 14.90 8.45 39.59
N GLN A 365 15.63 9.53 39.85
CA GLN A 365 17.06 9.47 40.28
C GLN A 365 17.25 8.61 41.52
N GLY A 366 16.45 8.83 42.58
CA GLY A 366 16.55 8.06 43.81
C GLY A 366 16.21 6.58 43.62
N PRO A 367 15.01 6.25 43.05
CA PRO A 367 14.59 4.86 42.88
C PRO A 367 15.43 4.04 41.89
N LEU A 368 15.97 4.65 40.82
CA LEU A 368 16.66 3.93 39.75
C LEU A 368 18.17 4.13 39.72
N ASN A 369 18.74 5.07 40.51
CA ASN A 369 20.16 5.42 40.52
C ASN A 369 20.71 5.65 39.10
N LEU A 370 20.08 6.59 38.37
CA LEU A 370 20.35 6.85 36.95
C LEU A 370 21.77 7.40 36.76
N GLY A 371 22.50 6.89 35.77
CA GLY A 371 23.80 7.42 35.33
C GLY A 371 23.63 8.71 34.50
N GLU A 372 24.79 9.30 34.11
CA GLU A 372 24.76 10.54 33.30
C GLU A 372 24.36 10.33 31.85
N ILE A 373 24.69 9.19 31.25
CA ILE A 373 24.40 8.81 29.87
C ILE A 373 23.87 7.38 29.87
N GLU A 374 22.55 7.22 29.66
CA GLU A 374 21.89 5.93 29.62
C GLU A 374 20.76 5.90 28.59
N LEU A 375 20.52 4.73 27.99
CA LEU A 375 19.39 4.48 27.09
C LEU A 375 18.04 4.85 27.75
N THR A 376 17.94 4.70 29.07
CA THR A 376 16.76 5.10 29.85
C THR A 376 16.45 6.59 29.66
N LEU A 377 17.46 7.44 29.73
CA LEU A 377 17.33 8.90 29.62
C LEU A 377 16.94 9.33 28.20
N GLU A 378 17.52 8.68 27.20
CA GLU A 378 17.16 8.88 25.79
C GLU A 378 15.70 8.51 25.54
N ASN A 379 15.29 7.34 26.00
CA ASN A 379 13.92 6.83 25.82
C ASN A 379 12.85 7.67 26.57
N ILE A 380 13.17 8.25 27.72
CA ILE A 380 12.26 9.16 28.44
C ILE A 380 11.95 10.38 27.56
N GLN A 381 12.93 10.99 26.92
CA GLN A 381 12.72 12.14 26.05
C GLN A 381 11.81 11.79 24.86
N ALA A 382 12.02 10.64 24.20
CA ALA A 382 11.19 10.16 23.11
C ALA A 382 9.74 9.95 23.57
N ARG A 383 9.52 9.36 24.77
CA ARG A 383 8.17 9.14 25.33
C ARG A 383 7.46 10.43 25.72
N ILE A 384 8.18 11.42 26.27
CA ILE A 384 7.62 12.75 26.54
C ILE A 384 7.08 13.38 25.25
N ARG A 385 7.87 13.31 24.14
CA ARG A 385 7.44 13.81 22.83
C ARG A 385 6.20 13.06 22.30
N GLY A 386 6.19 11.74 22.41
CA GLY A 386 5.02 10.93 22.06
C GLY A 386 3.77 11.33 22.86
N ASN A 387 3.89 11.52 24.17
CA ASN A 387 2.77 11.97 25.02
C ASN A 387 2.24 13.35 24.64
N ILE A 388 3.10 14.30 24.30
CA ILE A 388 2.69 15.64 23.86
C ILE A 388 1.90 15.56 22.55
N LEU A 389 2.39 14.80 21.57
CA LEU A 389 1.70 14.60 20.28
C LEU A 389 0.33 13.94 20.50
N MET A 390 0.24 12.93 21.35
CA MET A 390 -1.02 12.26 21.67
C MET A 390 -1.99 13.16 22.46
N ALA A 391 -1.48 14.05 23.31
CA ALA A 391 -2.33 15.06 23.99
C ALA A 391 -2.96 16.04 22.98
N ILE A 392 -2.20 16.49 21.98
CA ILE A 392 -2.71 17.32 20.88
C ILE A 392 -3.77 16.53 20.07
N SER A 393 -3.47 15.28 19.72
CA SER A 393 -4.40 14.38 19.03
C SER A 393 -5.74 14.30 19.77
N ASN A 394 -5.71 13.99 21.05
CA ASN A 394 -6.92 13.84 21.86
C ASN A 394 -7.71 15.15 22.02
N LYS A 395 -7.01 16.29 22.14
CA LYS A 395 -7.64 17.59 22.36
C LYS A 395 -8.24 18.17 21.09
N GLU A 396 -7.58 17.98 19.94
CA GLU A 396 -7.87 18.73 18.72
C GLU A 396 -8.29 17.82 17.55
N GLY A 397 -8.24 16.49 17.71
CA GLY A 397 -8.70 15.55 16.69
C GLY A 397 -7.70 15.31 15.55
N TYR A 398 -6.42 15.65 15.73
CA TYR A 398 -5.37 15.35 14.76
C TYR A 398 -4.98 13.88 14.81
N MET A 399 -4.69 13.29 13.65
CA MET A 399 -3.96 12.03 13.61
C MET A 399 -2.46 12.29 13.76
N VAL A 400 -1.82 11.61 14.71
CA VAL A 400 -0.36 11.65 14.86
C VAL A 400 0.27 10.78 13.77
N LEU A 401 1.20 11.35 12.99
CA LEU A 401 2.01 10.62 12.01
C LEU A 401 3.36 10.30 12.62
N SER A 402 3.66 9.00 12.71
CA SER A 402 5.00 8.53 13.06
C SER A 402 5.96 8.73 11.87
N THR A 403 7.18 9.15 12.16
CA THR A 403 8.19 9.51 11.15
C THR A 403 9.28 8.45 10.97
N GLY A 404 9.23 7.34 11.75
CA GLY A 404 10.20 6.25 11.63
C GLY A 404 10.17 5.60 10.25
N ASN A 405 11.35 5.32 9.69
CA ASN A 405 11.54 4.68 8.40
C ASN A 405 11.75 3.16 8.52
N LYS A 406 11.78 2.46 7.37
CA LYS A 406 11.92 1.00 7.33
C LYS A 406 13.23 0.51 7.96
N SER A 407 14.35 1.21 7.71
CA SER A 407 15.68 0.82 8.17
C SER A 407 15.79 0.87 9.69
N GLU A 408 15.27 1.95 10.31
CA GLU A 408 15.18 2.10 11.76
C GLU A 408 14.28 1.04 12.40
N LEU A 409 13.08 0.81 11.83
CA LEU A 409 12.16 -0.23 12.29
C LEU A 409 12.74 -1.64 12.14
N ALA A 410 13.53 -1.89 11.10
CA ALA A 410 14.17 -3.17 10.88
C ALA A 410 15.08 -3.54 12.04
N VAL A 411 16.01 -2.67 12.39
CA VAL A 411 16.98 -2.93 13.45
C VAL A 411 16.52 -2.49 14.84
N GLY A 412 15.28 -1.98 14.96
CA GLY A 412 14.70 -1.55 16.23
C GLY A 412 15.33 -0.29 16.79
N TYR A 413 15.93 0.56 15.95
CA TYR A 413 16.42 1.89 16.31
C TYR A 413 15.26 2.85 16.47
N CYS A 414 14.42 2.56 17.45
CA CYS A 414 13.17 3.26 17.76
C CYS A 414 12.77 2.98 19.21
N THR A 415 11.99 3.87 19.80
CA THR A 415 11.55 3.81 21.19
C THR A 415 10.07 3.44 21.26
N LEU A 416 9.76 2.31 21.93
CA LEU A 416 8.39 1.93 22.26
C LEU A 416 7.69 3.05 23.01
N TYR A 417 6.49 3.44 22.53
CA TYR A 417 5.66 4.51 23.10
C TYR A 417 6.32 5.90 23.06
N GLY A 418 7.38 6.05 22.27
CA GLY A 418 8.07 7.31 22.01
C GLY A 418 7.86 7.77 20.57
N ASP A 419 8.89 7.72 19.74
CA ASP A 419 8.88 8.04 18.31
C ASP A 419 8.04 7.07 17.47
N MET A 420 7.75 5.86 18.00
CA MET A 420 6.79 4.92 17.42
C MET A 420 5.33 5.29 17.67
N SER A 421 5.04 6.31 18.49
CA SER A 421 3.67 6.73 18.76
C SER A 421 3.04 7.38 17.54
N GLY A 422 1.81 6.96 17.23
CA GLY A 422 1.06 7.52 16.10
C GLY A 422 -0.06 6.61 15.62
N GLY A 423 -0.87 7.11 14.71
CA GLY A 423 -1.95 6.36 14.07
C GLY A 423 -1.56 5.81 12.69
N LEU A 424 -0.48 6.34 12.10
CA LEU A 424 0.05 5.89 10.81
C LEU A 424 1.55 6.16 10.71
N GLY A 425 2.33 5.17 10.27
CA GLY A 425 3.74 5.29 9.92
C GLY A 425 3.88 5.53 8.42
N VAL A 426 4.05 6.79 8.00
CA VAL A 426 4.08 7.14 6.58
C VAL A 426 5.28 6.54 5.87
N LEU A 427 6.45 6.55 6.52
CA LEU A 427 7.73 6.05 5.99
C LEU A 427 8.08 4.64 6.48
N ALA A 428 7.18 3.95 7.18
CA ALA A 428 7.46 2.67 7.84
C ALA A 428 7.95 1.54 6.90
N ASP A 429 7.66 1.63 5.60
CA ASP A 429 8.15 0.70 4.57
C ASP A 429 9.09 1.38 3.54
N VAL A 430 9.59 2.60 3.85
CA VAL A 430 10.55 3.35 3.01
C VAL A 430 11.95 3.17 3.61
N PRO A 431 12.91 2.53 2.90
CA PRO A 431 14.32 2.48 3.33
C PRO A 431 14.92 3.87 3.48
N LYS A 432 15.88 4.04 4.39
CA LYS A 432 16.52 5.35 4.66
C LYS A 432 17.13 5.98 3.41
N THR A 433 17.78 5.19 2.58
CA THR A 433 18.34 5.66 1.30
C THR A 433 17.26 6.24 0.40
N MET A 434 16.09 5.60 0.32
CA MET A 434 14.95 6.08 -0.45
C MET A 434 14.28 7.32 0.17
N VAL A 435 14.38 7.52 1.50
CA VAL A 435 13.93 8.78 2.14
C VAL A 435 14.76 9.96 1.64
N TYR A 436 16.07 9.79 1.45
CA TYR A 436 16.92 10.82 0.83
C TYR A 436 16.55 11.07 -0.63
N GLU A 437 16.31 10.01 -1.42
CA GLU A 437 15.84 10.15 -2.80
C GLU A 437 14.51 10.93 -2.87
N LEU A 438 13.58 10.66 -1.93
CA LEU A 438 12.32 11.42 -1.82
C LEU A 438 12.57 12.89 -1.45
N ALA A 439 13.51 13.19 -0.54
CA ALA A 439 13.84 14.55 -0.17
C ALA A 439 14.43 15.33 -1.35
N GLU A 440 15.30 14.71 -2.15
CA GLU A 440 15.84 15.29 -3.38
C GLU A 440 14.74 15.49 -4.44
N TYR A 441 13.84 14.50 -4.59
CA TYR A 441 12.70 14.59 -5.49
C TYR A 441 11.78 15.76 -5.12
N LEU A 442 11.47 15.93 -3.84
CA LEU A 442 10.63 17.03 -3.33
C LEU A 442 11.25 18.41 -3.57
N ASN A 443 12.57 18.48 -3.65
CA ASN A 443 13.31 19.70 -3.95
C ASN A 443 13.60 19.91 -5.45
N ARG A 444 13.11 19.03 -6.35
CA ARG A 444 13.45 19.06 -7.79
C ARG A 444 13.15 20.41 -8.45
N ASP A 445 12.01 21.01 -8.15
CA ASP A 445 11.56 22.27 -8.78
C ASP A 445 11.93 23.50 -7.95
N ARG A 446 12.00 23.37 -6.65
CA ARG A 446 12.35 24.43 -5.70
C ARG A 446 12.79 23.84 -4.38
N GLU A 447 13.61 24.55 -3.62
CA GLU A 447 13.99 24.14 -2.28
C GLU A 447 12.78 24.25 -1.32
N ILE A 448 12.24 23.11 -0.93
CA ILE A 448 11.19 22.98 0.10
C ILE A 448 11.84 22.54 1.41
N ILE A 449 12.60 21.44 1.37
CA ILE A 449 13.38 20.92 2.49
C ILE A 449 14.73 21.65 2.48
N PRO A 450 15.11 22.39 3.54
CA PRO A 450 16.40 23.05 3.60
C PRO A 450 17.55 22.07 3.31
N ALA A 451 18.50 22.48 2.45
CA ALA A 451 19.61 21.64 2.05
C ALA A 451 20.43 21.14 3.27
N GLN A 452 20.44 21.90 4.36
CA GLN A 452 21.10 21.52 5.59
C GLN A 452 20.49 20.25 6.23
N ILE A 453 19.15 20.10 6.21
CA ILE A 453 18.45 18.89 6.68
C ILE A 453 18.91 17.64 5.91
N ILE A 454 19.10 17.76 4.58
CA ILE A 454 19.52 16.64 3.73
C ILE A 454 21.00 16.29 3.95
N ARG A 455 21.85 17.31 4.20
CA ARG A 455 23.31 17.11 4.36
C ARG A 455 23.73 16.71 5.76
N LYS A 456 22.93 17.04 6.76
CA LYS A 456 23.21 16.74 8.17
C LYS A 456 23.29 15.23 8.37
N ALA A 457 24.29 14.77 9.13
CA ALA A 457 24.37 13.39 9.55
C ALA A 457 23.13 12.99 10.36
N PRO A 458 22.51 11.82 10.11
CA PRO A 458 21.36 11.36 10.87
C PRO A 458 21.67 11.26 12.36
N SER A 459 20.79 11.81 13.20
CA SER A 459 20.93 11.80 14.66
C SER A 459 19.57 11.93 15.33
N ALA A 460 19.36 11.20 16.42
CA ALA A 460 18.20 11.33 17.29
C ALA A 460 18.27 12.55 18.24
N GLU A 461 19.45 13.19 18.41
CA GLU A 461 19.70 14.33 19.30
C GLU A 461 19.18 14.13 20.75
N LEU A 462 19.37 12.93 21.30
CA LEU A 462 18.94 12.56 22.65
C LEU A 462 20.07 12.66 23.69
N ARG A 463 21.32 12.78 23.23
CA ARG A 463 22.56 12.99 24.01
C ARG A 463 23.55 13.88 23.24
N PRO A 464 24.58 14.43 23.90
CA PRO A 464 25.58 15.25 23.22
C PRO A 464 26.29 14.49 22.07
N ASP A 465 26.53 15.19 20.96
CA ASP A 465 27.29 14.73 19.78
C ASP A 465 26.85 13.36 19.21
N GLN A 466 25.60 12.99 19.42
CA GLN A 466 25.03 11.73 18.95
C GLN A 466 24.95 11.68 17.42
N THR A 467 25.34 10.52 16.85
CA THR A 467 25.05 10.15 15.46
C THR A 467 24.46 8.73 15.40
N ASP A 468 23.66 8.44 14.37
CA ASP A 468 23.11 7.09 14.21
C ASP A 468 24.20 6.05 13.98
N GLN A 469 25.31 6.44 13.32
CA GLN A 469 26.48 5.59 13.06
C GLN A 469 27.26 5.21 14.32
N ASP A 470 27.00 5.84 15.47
CA ASP A 470 27.56 5.37 16.76
C ASP A 470 27.06 3.95 17.10
N THR A 471 25.92 3.54 16.52
CA THR A 471 25.26 2.26 16.82
C THR A 471 24.94 1.45 15.57
N LEU A 472 24.65 2.11 14.44
CA LEU A 472 24.23 1.49 13.20
C LEU A 472 25.34 1.45 12.15
N PRO A 473 25.40 0.42 11.29
CA PRO A 473 26.23 0.50 10.09
C PRO A 473 25.70 1.62 9.16
N PRO A 474 26.52 2.11 8.21
CA PRO A 474 26.06 3.06 7.21
C PRO A 474 24.76 2.61 6.53
N TYR A 475 23.82 3.52 6.33
CA TYR A 475 22.47 3.17 5.86
C TYR A 475 22.46 2.54 4.45
N ASP A 476 23.37 2.91 3.57
CA ASP A 476 23.51 2.27 2.25
C ASP A 476 23.88 0.78 2.37
N LEU A 477 24.73 0.43 3.33
CA LEU A 477 25.09 -0.94 3.64
C LEU A 477 23.93 -1.69 4.33
N LEU A 478 23.30 -1.06 5.32
CA LEU A 478 22.18 -1.61 6.07
C LEU A 478 21.01 -1.95 5.13
N ASP A 479 20.61 -1.00 4.28
CA ASP A 479 19.47 -1.16 3.37
C ASP A 479 19.71 -2.25 2.33
N ARG A 480 20.94 -2.40 1.83
CA ARG A 480 21.29 -3.48 0.90
C ARG A 480 21.21 -4.85 1.57
N ILE A 481 21.81 -5.01 2.76
CA ILE A 481 21.74 -6.28 3.51
C ILE A 481 20.29 -6.60 3.87
N MET A 482 19.54 -5.61 4.35
CA MET A 482 18.11 -5.75 4.65
C MET A 482 17.31 -6.19 3.43
N ASN A 483 17.57 -5.63 2.24
CA ASN A 483 16.90 -6.03 1.00
C ASN A 483 17.20 -7.50 0.66
N TYR A 484 18.44 -7.92 0.68
CA TYR A 484 18.80 -9.32 0.41
C TYR A 484 18.13 -10.27 1.40
N TYR A 485 18.13 -9.92 2.68
CA TYR A 485 17.55 -10.78 3.71
C TYR A 485 16.01 -10.83 3.66
N LEU A 486 15.34 -9.66 3.63
CA LEU A 486 13.88 -9.57 3.73
C LEU A 486 13.17 -9.79 2.41
N THR A 487 13.69 -9.19 1.34
CA THR A 487 13.01 -9.12 0.03
C THR A 487 13.38 -10.32 -0.84
N GLU A 488 14.69 -10.62 -0.93
CA GLU A 488 15.20 -11.69 -1.79
C GLU A 488 15.26 -13.04 -1.08
N GLY A 489 15.12 -13.05 0.27
CA GLY A 489 15.12 -14.27 1.07
C GLY A 489 16.47 -14.98 1.11
N CYS A 490 17.56 -14.24 0.92
CA CYS A 490 18.92 -14.78 0.96
C CYS A 490 19.30 -15.20 2.39
N ALA A 491 19.95 -16.36 2.51
CA ALA A 491 20.54 -16.79 3.77
C ALA A 491 21.82 -15.98 4.08
N TYR A 492 22.23 -15.98 5.35
CA TYR A 492 23.48 -15.33 5.81
C TYR A 492 24.67 -15.61 4.89
N GLY A 493 24.93 -16.91 4.61
CA GLY A 493 26.07 -17.33 3.79
C GLY A 493 26.01 -16.82 2.34
N ASP A 494 24.83 -16.61 1.81
CA ASP A 494 24.66 -16.11 0.43
C ASP A 494 24.95 -14.60 0.39
N ILE A 495 24.52 -13.84 1.41
CA ILE A 495 24.82 -12.41 1.52
C ILE A 495 26.33 -12.19 1.70
N VAL A 496 27.01 -13.01 2.53
CA VAL A 496 28.47 -12.93 2.68
C VAL A 496 29.20 -13.22 1.37
N LYS A 497 28.73 -14.18 0.55
CA LYS A 497 29.31 -14.47 -0.78
C LYS A 497 29.20 -13.30 -1.77
N LEU A 498 28.25 -12.38 -1.55
CA LEU A 498 28.14 -11.14 -2.33
C LEU A 498 29.18 -10.08 -1.96
N GLY A 499 30.07 -10.37 -1.01
CA GLY A 499 31.18 -9.51 -0.63
C GLY A 499 30.89 -8.59 0.57
N PHE A 500 29.80 -8.82 1.30
CA PHE A 500 29.50 -8.10 2.55
C PHE A 500 30.31 -8.66 3.71
N ASP A 501 30.70 -7.78 4.66
CA ASP A 501 31.41 -8.16 5.87
C ASP A 501 30.57 -9.11 6.73
N PRO A 502 31.12 -10.30 7.10
CA PRO A 502 30.38 -11.32 7.83
C PRO A 502 29.80 -10.85 9.17
N GLU A 503 30.56 -10.04 9.94
CA GLU A 503 30.12 -9.56 11.25
C GLU A 503 28.95 -8.57 11.11
N THR A 504 29.05 -7.68 10.14
CA THR A 504 27.97 -6.72 9.81
C THR A 504 26.69 -7.44 9.36
N VAL A 505 26.80 -8.43 8.46
CA VAL A 505 25.66 -9.22 8.00
C VAL A 505 25.00 -9.94 9.16
N GLN A 506 25.79 -10.59 10.03
CA GLN A 506 25.27 -11.31 11.19
C GLN A 506 24.56 -10.36 12.16
N TRP A 507 25.16 -9.19 12.41
CA TRP A 507 24.57 -8.18 13.29
C TRP A 507 23.22 -7.68 12.75
N VAL A 508 23.14 -7.34 11.45
CA VAL A 508 21.92 -6.86 10.81
C VAL A 508 20.80 -7.90 10.91
N ILE A 509 21.08 -9.15 10.50
CA ILE A 509 20.06 -10.22 10.50
C ILE A 509 19.57 -10.50 11.93
N ARG A 510 20.48 -10.69 12.88
CA ARG A 510 20.11 -10.93 14.29
C ARG A 510 19.31 -9.79 14.89
N THR A 511 19.68 -8.56 14.55
CA THR A 511 19.00 -7.37 15.07
C THR A 511 17.59 -7.23 14.48
N ILE A 512 17.43 -7.52 13.18
CA ILE A 512 16.10 -7.57 12.54
C ILE A 512 15.21 -8.59 13.26
N ASP A 513 15.69 -9.80 13.48
CA ASP A 513 14.86 -10.87 14.05
C ASP A 513 14.53 -10.61 15.52
N LYS A 514 15.48 -10.12 16.31
CA LYS A 514 15.30 -9.80 17.72
C LYS A 514 14.29 -8.67 17.98
N ASN A 515 14.09 -7.76 17.03
CA ASN A 515 13.24 -6.57 17.22
C ASN A 515 11.80 -6.73 16.72
N GLU A 516 11.34 -7.95 16.42
CA GLU A 516 9.95 -8.19 16.02
C GLU A 516 8.95 -7.70 17.07
N TYR A 517 9.26 -7.80 18.37
CA TYR A 517 8.38 -7.35 19.44
C TYR A 517 8.12 -5.84 19.41
N LYS A 518 9.10 -5.01 18.98
CA LYS A 518 8.92 -3.58 18.79
C LYS A 518 7.98 -3.30 17.60
N ARG A 519 8.26 -3.93 16.47
CA ARG A 519 7.47 -3.76 15.24
C ARG A 519 6.00 -4.14 15.40
N ARG A 520 5.69 -5.14 16.25
CA ARG A 520 4.30 -5.51 16.57
C ARG A 520 3.51 -4.45 17.31
N GLN A 521 4.16 -3.44 17.81
CA GLN A 521 3.55 -2.31 18.52
C GLN A 521 3.68 -0.99 17.72
N ALA A 522 4.21 -1.04 16.53
CA ALA A 522 4.24 0.10 15.63
C ALA A 522 2.85 0.40 15.05
N ALA A 523 2.63 1.66 14.71
CA ALA A 523 1.47 2.06 13.93
C ALA A 523 1.46 1.33 12.56
N PRO A 524 0.27 1.13 11.94
CA PRO A 524 0.21 0.64 10.57
C PRO A 524 1.09 1.47 9.64
N GLY A 525 1.84 0.82 8.75
CA GLY A 525 2.76 1.48 7.83
C GLY A 525 2.30 1.34 6.38
N LEU A 526 2.43 2.39 5.58
CA LEU A 526 2.10 2.34 4.16
C LEU A 526 3.10 1.44 3.41
N LYS A 527 2.58 0.38 2.79
CA LYS A 527 3.38 -0.63 2.09
C LYS A 527 3.74 -0.17 0.68
N ILE A 528 5.04 -0.10 0.40
CA ILE A 528 5.57 0.22 -0.94
C ILE A 528 6.56 -0.82 -1.48
N THR A 529 7.08 -1.69 -0.63
CA THR A 529 8.02 -2.75 -1.03
C THR A 529 7.34 -4.13 -1.07
N SER A 530 8.02 -5.13 -1.61
CA SER A 530 7.48 -6.50 -1.67
C SER A 530 7.33 -7.16 -0.29
N LYS A 531 8.14 -6.76 0.69
CA LYS A 531 8.12 -7.26 2.07
C LYS A 531 8.13 -6.09 3.04
N ALA A 532 6.94 -5.62 3.42
CA ALA A 532 6.76 -4.66 4.51
C ALA A 532 6.73 -5.38 5.87
N PHE A 533 7.12 -4.66 6.92
CA PHE A 533 6.82 -5.09 8.29
C PHE A 533 5.32 -4.97 8.58
N GLY A 534 4.79 -5.84 9.46
CA GLY A 534 3.37 -5.88 9.78
C GLY A 534 2.68 -7.13 9.24
N MET A 535 1.55 -6.99 8.56
CA MET A 535 0.71 -8.11 8.13
C MET A 535 1.38 -9.09 7.16
N GLY A 536 2.28 -8.60 6.30
CA GLY A 536 2.97 -9.42 5.29
C GLY A 536 4.14 -10.25 5.83
N ARG A 537 4.63 -9.96 7.06
CA ARG A 537 5.72 -10.69 7.70
C ARG A 537 5.25 -11.29 9.02
N ARG A 538 4.99 -12.60 9.02
CA ARG A 538 4.40 -13.33 10.16
C ARG A 538 5.45 -14.09 10.97
N ILE A 539 6.46 -13.39 11.50
CA ILE A 539 7.48 -13.99 12.36
C ILE A 539 6.95 -14.10 13.81
N PRO A 540 7.12 -15.24 14.49
CA PRO A 540 6.81 -15.36 15.91
C PRO A 540 7.68 -14.41 16.75
N ILE A 541 7.07 -13.75 17.75
CA ILE A 541 7.83 -12.89 18.68
C ILE A 541 8.62 -13.73 19.67
N ALA A 542 7.94 -14.69 20.32
CA ALA A 542 8.55 -15.59 21.30
C ALA A 542 9.19 -16.78 20.56
N ALA A 543 10.28 -16.49 19.85
CA ALA A 543 11.03 -17.49 19.08
C ALA A 543 12.52 -17.41 19.43
N GLN A 544 13.16 -18.56 19.38
CA GLN A 544 14.62 -18.70 19.44
C GLN A 544 15.04 -19.60 18.27
N PHE A 545 15.83 -19.06 17.37
CA PHE A 545 16.41 -19.80 16.26
C PHE A 545 17.82 -19.29 15.97
N ASP A 546 18.68 -20.21 15.62
CA ASP A 546 20.06 -19.89 15.22
C ASP A 546 20.13 -19.67 13.70
N LEU A 547 20.96 -18.71 13.29
CA LEU A 547 21.15 -18.31 11.89
C LEU A 547 22.09 -19.26 11.16
#